data_4c0aa9aa4860dc83d71aa942a12bf8c0
#
_entry.id   4c0aa9aa4860dc83d71aa942a12bf8c0
#
_cell.length_a   1.000
_cell.length_b   1.000
_cell.length_c   1.000
_cell.angle_alpha   90.00
_cell.angle_beta   90.00
_cell.angle_gamma   90.00
#
_symmetry.space_group_name_H-M   'P 1'
#
loop_
_entity.id
_entity.type
_entity.pdbx_description
1 polymer ?
#
loop_
_entity_poly.entity_id
_entity_poly.type
_entity_poly.pdbx_seq_one_letter_code
_entity_poly.pdbx_strand_id
1 'polypeptide(L)'
;SNRSVSLVLLDFEGKQLADHEVELEQTAHEGAELAALLASHVGDLADKVGKSLSDVAGFGLGIAGIVDAPRGFVHWSPSLTARNVEFGRILKETLGIPVFLDNDANLVAMAEKSFGLGQGHSDFIVVTIESGVGMGVVINDEIYRGTRGCGAEFGHTKVQLEGALCRCGQRGCLEAYVADYALLREAMSASGGQDSRQVEELLAAAKGGDAVAGSIVERAGRMFAMGLANLVNIFDPELIILAGEQMQASHLYAEEVIEAMRKLIVQVDKAPPEVVVHKWGNQMWARGAAAYALDNVSELALQEMKDHVA
;
A
#
# COMPACT_ATOMS: atom_id res chain seq x y z
N SER A 1 1.18 7.15 6.35
CA SER A 1 1.10 7.00 7.82
C SER A 1 -0.32 7.34 8.27
N ASN A 2 -0.84 6.70 9.32
CA ASN A 2 -2.17 7.04 9.88
C ASN A 2 -2.20 8.41 10.59
N ARG A 3 -1.11 9.14 10.54
CA ARG A 3 -0.95 10.47 11.16
C ARG A 3 -0.54 11.56 10.18
N SER A 4 -0.45 11.26 8.91
CA SER A 4 -0.16 12.27 7.88
C SER A 4 -0.92 11.98 6.61
N VAL A 5 -1.23 13.03 5.87
CA VAL A 5 -1.78 13.01 4.52
C VAL A 5 -0.76 13.65 3.60
N SER A 6 -0.32 12.90 2.59
CA SER A 6 0.53 13.41 1.52
C SER A 6 -0.33 13.68 0.30
N LEU A 7 -0.20 14.86 -0.27
CA LEU A 7 -0.94 15.34 -1.42
C LEU A 7 0.02 15.71 -2.54
N VAL A 8 -0.32 15.37 -3.77
CA VAL A 8 0.37 15.86 -4.98
C VAL A 8 -0.65 16.35 -6.00
N LEU A 9 -0.31 17.38 -6.72
CA LEU A 9 -1.05 17.87 -7.87
C LEU A 9 -0.24 17.58 -9.12
N LEU A 10 -0.83 16.83 -10.05
CA LEU A 10 -0.23 16.52 -11.35
C LEU A 10 -1.00 17.24 -12.46
N ASP A 11 -0.31 17.54 -13.57
CA ASP A 11 -0.98 17.86 -14.82
C ASP A 11 -1.35 16.58 -15.61
N PHE A 12 -2.01 16.74 -16.75
CA PHE A 12 -2.41 15.60 -17.59
C PHE A 12 -1.23 14.86 -18.27
N GLU A 13 -0.01 15.39 -18.20
CA GLU A 13 1.21 14.72 -18.65
C GLU A 13 1.88 13.95 -17.50
N GLY A 14 1.29 13.94 -16.29
CA GLY A 14 1.82 13.30 -15.09
C GLY A 14 2.95 14.09 -14.42
N LYS A 15 3.19 15.34 -14.83
CA LYS A 15 4.18 16.22 -14.22
C LYS A 15 3.66 16.79 -12.91
N GLN A 16 4.46 16.69 -11.87
CA GLN A 16 4.12 17.26 -10.57
C GLN A 16 4.20 18.80 -10.61
N LEU A 17 3.09 19.44 -10.27
CA LEU A 17 2.95 20.91 -10.18
C LEU A 17 3.18 21.41 -8.76
N ALA A 18 2.65 20.69 -7.76
CA ALA A 18 2.80 21.01 -6.34
C ALA A 18 2.65 19.75 -5.48
N ASP A 19 3.11 19.86 -4.24
CA ASP A 19 2.88 18.87 -3.20
C ASP A 19 2.63 19.54 -1.85
N HIS A 20 2.04 18.78 -0.93
CA HIS A 20 1.77 19.19 0.42
C HIS A 20 1.69 17.98 1.35
N GLU A 21 2.30 18.08 2.52
CA GLU A 21 2.20 17.09 3.58
C GLU A 21 1.56 17.72 4.81
N VAL A 22 0.61 17.01 5.41
CA VAL A 22 -0.17 17.49 6.55
C VAL A 22 -0.11 16.43 7.65
N GLU A 23 0.30 16.83 8.84
CA GLU A 23 0.16 16.01 10.03
C GLU A 23 -1.28 16.08 10.56
N LEU A 24 -1.83 14.91 10.90
CA LEU A 24 -3.17 14.77 11.48
C LEU A 24 -3.07 14.73 13.00
N GLU A 25 -3.89 15.52 13.68
CA GLU A 25 -3.98 15.50 15.14
C GLU A 25 -4.55 14.17 15.66
N GLN A 26 -5.42 13.53 14.88
CA GLN A 26 -6.07 12.26 15.21
C GLN A 26 -5.77 11.21 14.15
N THR A 27 -5.80 9.95 14.55
CA THR A 27 -5.59 8.82 13.65
C THR A 27 -6.87 8.36 12.94
N ALA A 28 -8.05 8.65 13.53
CA ALA A 28 -9.35 8.28 12.98
C ALA A 28 -10.34 9.44 13.11
N HIS A 29 -11.13 9.65 12.07
CA HIS A 29 -12.06 10.75 11.91
C HIS A 29 -13.45 10.26 11.51
N GLU A 30 -14.48 11.06 11.77
CA GLU A 30 -15.76 10.89 11.11
C GLU A 30 -15.63 11.17 9.61
N GLY A 31 -16.37 10.43 8.78
CA GLY A 31 -16.21 10.53 7.32
C GLY A 31 -16.40 11.94 6.76
N ALA A 32 -17.40 12.67 7.27
CA ALA A 32 -17.64 14.05 6.85
C ALA A 32 -16.53 15.01 7.31
N GLU A 33 -15.98 14.80 8.50
CA GLU A 33 -14.86 15.58 9.03
C GLU A 33 -13.59 15.38 8.20
N LEU A 34 -13.24 14.12 7.91
CA LEU A 34 -12.09 13.82 7.06
C LEU A 34 -12.26 14.38 5.64
N ALA A 35 -13.46 14.29 5.07
CA ALA A 35 -13.74 14.85 3.75
C ALA A 35 -13.55 16.38 3.72
N ALA A 36 -14.05 17.09 4.74
CA ALA A 36 -13.88 18.55 4.86
C ALA A 36 -12.40 18.94 5.01
N LEU A 37 -11.66 18.21 5.84
CA LEU A 37 -10.22 18.40 6.02
C LEU A 37 -9.46 18.22 4.68
N LEU A 38 -9.73 17.12 3.97
CA LEU A 38 -9.12 16.86 2.67
C LEU A 38 -9.46 17.94 1.65
N ALA A 39 -10.73 18.38 1.59
CA ALA A 39 -11.15 19.42 0.66
C ALA A 39 -10.43 20.76 0.90
N SER A 40 -10.23 21.14 2.17
CA SER A 40 -9.44 22.32 2.51
C SER A 40 -8.02 22.23 1.97
N HIS A 41 -7.33 21.11 2.22
CA HIS A 41 -5.94 20.96 1.78
C HIS A 41 -5.78 20.78 0.26
N VAL A 42 -6.77 20.19 -0.42
CA VAL A 42 -6.79 20.17 -1.90
C VAL A 42 -6.96 21.57 -2.46
N GLY A 43 -7.82 22.40 -1.85
CA GLY A 43 -7.95 23.82 -2.19
C GLY A 43 -6.64 24.59 -2.01
N ASP A 44 -6.02 24.47 -0.83
CA ASP A 44 -4.73 25.08 -0.54
C ASP A 44 -3.63 24.66 -1.54
N LEU A 45 -3.65 23.39 -1.96
CA LEU A 45 -2.70 22.87 -2.93
C LEU A 45 -2.92 23.46 -4.33
N ALA A 46 -4.18 23.61 -4.76
CA ALA A 46 -4.54 24.25 -6.03
C ALA A 46 -4.14 25.74 -6.03
N ASP A 47 -4.39 26.45 -4.92
CA ASP A 47 -4.03 27.86 -4.76
C ASP A 47 -2.52 28.12 -4.89
N LYS A 48 -1.66 27.17 -4.43
CA LYS A 48 -0.19 27.27 -4.57
C LYS A 48 0.26 27.41 -6.03
N VAL A 49 -0.53 26.93 -6.99
CA VAL A 49 -0.22 27.00 -8.43
C VAL A 49 -1.13 27.99 -9.17
N GLY A 50 -1.86 28.83 -8.44
CA GLY A 50 -2.75 29.84 -9.01
C GLY A 50 -4.01 29.25 -9.64
N LYS A 51 -4.47 28.08 -9.15
CA LYS A 51 -5.67 27.37 -9.60
C LYS A 51 -6.69 27.36 -8.47
N SER A 52 -7.95 27.12 -8.81
CA SER A 52 -9.03 26.89 -7.88
C SER A 52 -9.40 25.40 -7.85
N LEU A 53 -10.17 24.96 -6.86
CA LEU A 53 -10.66 23.60 -6.80
C LEU A 53 -11.47 23.20 -8.05
N SER A 54 -12.18 24.14 -8.67
CA SER A 54 -12.92 23.91 -9.93
C SER A 54 -12.03 23.66 -11.16
N ASP A 55 -10.73 23.98 -11.09
CA ASP A 55 -9.77 23.68 -12.15
C ASP A 55 -9.17 22.26 -11.99
N VAL A 56 -9.47 21.56 -10.88
CA VAL A 56 -9.02 20.20 -10.63
C VAL A 56 -9.98 19.21 -11.30
N ALA A 57 -9.50 18.45 -12.26
CA ALA A 57 -10.32 17.53 -13.05
C ALA A 57 -10.82 16.30 -12.25
N GLY A 58 -10.10 15.90 -11.20
CA GLY A 58 -10.49 14.79 -10.34
C GLY A 58 -9.56 14.62 -9.14
N PHE A 59 -10.03 13.93 -8.13
CA PHE A 59 -9.31 13.64 -6.89
C PHE A 59 -9.18 12.14 -6.66
N GLY A 60 -7.94 11.66 -6.57
CA GLY A 60 -7.61 10.30 -6.17
C GLY A 60 -7.30 10.23 -4.69
N LEU A 61 -7.77 9.20 -4.00
CA LEU A 61 -7.48 8.96 -2.59
C LEU A 61 -7.09 7.52 -2.33
N GLY A 62 -5.90 7.32 -1.75
CA GLY A 62 -5.50 6.07 -1.12
C GLY A 62 -5.84 6.05 0.36
N ILE A 63 -6.51 5.00 0.80
CA ILE A 63 -6.82 4.80 2.20
C ILE A 63 -6.49 3.38 2.63
N ALA A 64 -5.79 3.25 3.76
CA ALA A 64 -5.51 1.94 4.35
C ALA A 64 -6.83 1.24 4.75
N GLY A 65 -6.93 -0.06 4.52
CA GLY A 65 -8.08 -0.85 4.94
C GLY A 65 -8.78 -1.59 3.80
N ILE A 66 -10.04 -1.96 4.00
CA ILE A 66 -10.82 -2.77 3.07
C ILE A 66 -11.73 -1.85 2.25
N VAL A 67 -11.43 -1.70 0.97
CA VAL A 67 -12.05 -0.73 0.06
C VAL A 67 -12.68 -1.44 -1.15
N ASP A 68 -13.94 -1.16 -1.44
CA ASP A 68 -14.61 -1.47 -2.69
C ASP A 68 -14.46 -0.24 -3.62
N ALA A 69 -13.36 -0.19 -4.36
CA ALA A 69 -12.97 0.96 -5.17
C ALA A 69 -14.02 1.33 -6.24
N PRO A 70 -14.60 0.38 -7.02
CA PRO A 70 -15.65 0.69 -7.98
C PRO A 70 -16.87 1.40 -7.40
N ARG A 71 -17.18 1.14 -6.12
CA ARG A 71 -18.31 1.77 -5.43
C ARG A 71 -17.92 2.99 -4.61
N GLY A 72 -16.64 3.27 -4.45
CA GLY A 72 -16.16 4.30 -3.52
C GLY A 72 -16.56 4.01 -2.06
N PHE A 73 -16.64 2.73 -1.68
CA PHE A 73 -17.15 2.27 -0.40
C PHE A 73 -16.02 1.72 0.48
N VAL A 74 -15.94 2.18 1.73
CA VAL A 74 -14.96 1.72 2.71
C VAL A 74 -15.64 0.80 3.72
N HIS A 75 -15.36 -0.49 3.63
CA HIS A 75 -15.86 -1.46 4.60
C HIS A 75 -15.24 -1.26 5.98
N TRP A 76 -13.95 -0.97 6.01
CA TRP A 76 -13.19 -0.66 7.21
C TRP A 76 -11.91 0.09 6.86
N SER A 77 -11.55 1.05 7.68
CA SER A 77 -10.26 1.74 7.64
C SER A 77 -9.85 2.16 9.05
N PRO A 78 -8.54 2.13 9.39
CA PRO A 78 -8.06 2.71 10.65
C PRO A 78 -8.19 4.24 10.68
N SER A 79 -8.38 4.89 9.53
CA SER A 79 -8.56 6.34 9.41
C SER A 79 -10.00 6.82 9.60
N LEU A 80 -10.96 5.89 9.70
CA LEU A 80 -12.38 6.19 9.92
C LEU A 80 -12.88 5.62 11.24
N THR A 81 -13.66 6.38 11.98
CA THR A 81 -14.30 5.94 13.23
C THR A 81 -15.42 4.94 12.98
N ALA A 82 -16.11 5.06 11.84
CA ALA A 82 -17.20 4.19 11.44
C ALA A 82 -16.76 3.13 10.42
N ARG A 83 -17.49 2.00 10.39
CA ARG A 83 -17.39 0.98 9.35
C ARG A 83 -18.49 1.16 8.32
N ASN A 84 -18.29 0.60 7.12
CA ASN A 84 -19.27 0.57 6.04
C ASN A 84 -19.71 1.98 5.61
N VAL A 85 -18.73 2.82 5.24
CA VAL A 85 -18.93 4.22 4.87
C VAL A 85 -18.93 4.38 3.34
N GLU A 86 -19.91 5.07 2.77
CA GLU A 86 -19.91 5.53 1.37
C GLU A 86 -18.99 6.73 1.19
N PHE A 87 -17.71 6.54 1.48
CA PHE A 87 -16.77 7.64 1.64
C PHE A 87 -16.49 8.38 0.32
N GLY A 88 -16.47 7.66 -0.81
CA GLY A 88 -16.34 8.27 -2.13
C GLY A 88 -17.49 9.24 -2.44
N ARG A 89 -18.73 8.91 -2.04
CA ARG A 89 -19.88 9.81 -2.19
C ARG A 89 -19.73 11.06 -1.32
N ILE A 90 -19.37 10.89 -0.05
CA ILE A 90 -19.17 12.01 0.88
C ILE A 90 -18.09 12.96 0.33
N LEU A 91 -16.96 12.42 -0.13
CA LEU A 91 -15.88 13.20 -0.73
C LEU A 91 -16.33 13.95 -2.00
N LYS A 92 -17.05 13.26 -2.90
CA LYS A 92 -17.58 13.86 -4.13
C LYS A 92 -18.53 15.03 -3.85
N GLU A 93 -19.42 14.86 -2.87
CA GLU A 93 -20.36 15.93 -2.45
C GLU A 93 -19.63 17.10 -1.81
N THR A 94 -18.53 16.85 -1.06
CA THR A 94 -17.75 17.88 -0.38
C THR A 94 -16.82 18.65 -1.33
N LEU A 95 -16.16 17.94 -2.25
CA LEU A 95 -15.19 18.53 -3.20
C LEU A 95 -15.88 19.12 -4.45
N GLY A 96 -17.03 18.61 -4.84
CA GLY A 96 -17.74 19.03 -6.07
C GLY A 96 -17.06 18.58 -7.37
N ILE A 97 -16.09 17.67 -7.31
CA ILE A 97 -15.34 17.13 -8.46
C ILE A 97 -15.40 15.59 -8.45
N PRO A 98 -15.03 14.90 -9.55
CA PRO A 98 -14.90 13.44 -9.58
C PRO A 98 -13.93 12.94 -8.53
N VAL A 99 -14.29 11.85 -7.83
CA VAL A 99 -13.47 11.23 -6.77
C VAL A 99 -13.27 9.75 -7.07
N PHE A 100 -12.04 9.31 -6.94
CA PHE A 100 -11.58 7.93 -7.15
C PHE A 100 -10.86 7.44 -5.90
N LEU A 101 -11.42 6.44 -5.24
CA LEU A 101 -10.94 5.91 -3.98
C LEU A 101 -10.45 4.49 -4.17
N ASP A 102 -9.27 4.14 -3.64
CA ASP A 102 -8.77 2.76 -3.63
C ASP A 102 -7.98 2.46 -2.35
N ASN A 103 -7.66 1.18 -2.18
CA ASN A 103 -6.72 0.75 -1.15
C ASN A 103 -5.32 1.30 -1.44
N ASP A 104 -4.60 1.64 -0.38
CA ASP A 104 -3.27 2.24 -0.45
C ASP A 104 -2.24 1.36 -1.20
N ALA A 105 -2.23 0.04 -1.00
CA ALA A 105 -1.30 -0.86 -1.70
C ALA A 105 -1.61 -0.95 -3.22
N ASN A 106 -2.88 -0.90 -3.62
CA ASN A 106 -3.25 -0.82 -5.03
C ASN A 106 -2.72 0.45 -5.67
N LEU A 107 -2.74 1.57 -4.95
CA LEU A 107 -2.22 2.83 -5.47
C LEU A 107 -0.69 2.85 -5.55
N VAL A 108 0.01 2.11 -4.69
CA VAL A 108 1.45 1.90 -4.90
C VAL A 108 1.71 1.13 -6.19
N ALA A 109 0.91 0.11 -6.50
CA ALA A 109 1.02 -0.60 -7.77
C ALA A 109 0.70 0.31 -8.97
N MET A 110 -0.26 1.23 -8.84
CA MET A 110 -0.51 2.28 -9.84
C MET A 110 0.67 3.22 -10.02
N ALA A 111 1.33 3.63 -8.92
CA ALA A 111 2.52 4.47 -8.99
C ALA A 111 3.66 3.74 -9.73
N GLU A 112 3.88 2.47 -9.41
CA GLU A 112 4.88 1.64 -10.07
C GLU A 112 4.59 1.45 -11.56
N LYS A 113 3.33 1.21 -11.92
CA LYS A 113 2.89 1.09 -13.30
C LYS A 113 3.11 2.38 -14.09
N SER A 114 2.74 3.53 -13.51
CA SER A 114 2.74 4.81 -14.23
C SER A 114 4.09 5.50 -14.24
N PHE A 115 4.87 5.39 -13.17
CA PHE A 115 6.08 6.19 -12.94
C PHE A 115 7.30 5.40 -12.45
N GLY A 116 7.14 4.12 -12.16
CA GLY A 116 8.14 3.31 -11.47
C GLY A 116 8.66 2.12 -12.28
N LEU A 117 9.06 1.08 -11.55
CA LEU A 117 9.68 -0.13 -12.11
C LEU A 117 8.68 -1.06 -12.79
N GLY A 118 7.38 -0.87 -12.58
CA GLY A 118 6.32 -1.62 -13.26
C GLY A 118 6.09 -1.19 -14.71
N GLN A 119 6.73 -0.10 -15.18
CA GLN A 119 6.60 0.34 -16.57
C GLN A 119 7.12 -0.72 -17.54
N GLY A 120 6.29 -1.11 -18.51
CA GLY A 120 6.61 -2.12 -19.52
C GLY A 120 6.37 -3.56 -19.08
N HIS A 121 5.87 -3.78 -17.85
CA HIS A 121 5.42 -5.08 -17.35
C HIS A 121 3.89 -5.12 -17.29
N SER A 122 3.27 -6.12 -17.90
CA SER A 122 1.81 -6.30 -17.88
C SER A 122 1.33 -7.06 -16.63
N ASP A 123 2.22 -7.88 -16.04
CA ASP A 123 1.90 -8.79 -14.94
C ASP A 123 2.97 -8.69 -13.85
N PHE A 124 2.70 -7.88 -12.83
CA PHE A 124 3.63 -7.70 -11.72
C PHE A 124 2.91 -7.52 -10.39
N ILE A 125 3.64 -7.72 -9.30
CA ILE A 125 3.14 -7.60 -7.94
C ILE A 125 3.97 -6.57 -7.19
N VAL A 126 3.31 -5.69 -6.45
CA VAL A 126 3.95 -4.79 -5.49
C VAL A 126 3.60 -5.24 -4.09
N VAL A 127 4.59 -5.44 -3.24
CA VAL A 127 4.42 -5.76 -1.82
C VAL A 127 4.91 -4.58 -1.00
N THR A 128 4.04 -4.04 -0.15
CA THR A 128 4.38 -2.97 0.79
C THR A 128 4.52 -3.53 2.20
N ILE A 129 5.60 -3.15 2.88
CA ILE A 129 5.89 -3.58 4.26
C ILE A 129 6.16 -2.35 5.10
N GLU A 130 5.28 -2.15 6.08
CA GLU A 130 5.34 -1.05 7.04
C GLU A 130 4.72 -1.47 8.38
N SER A 131 3.85 -0.64 8.96
CA SER A 131 3.04 -1.02 10.12
C SER A 131 2.12 -2.23 9.87
N GLY A 132 1.90 -2.57 8.60
CA GLY A 132 1.21 -3.74 8.07
C GLY A 132 1.89 -4.28 6.83
N VAL A 133 1.27 -5.26 6.18
CA VAL A 133 1.72 -5.85 4.92
C VAL A 133 0.60 -5.75 3.90
N GLY A 134 0.83 -4.94 2.88
CA GLY A 134 -0.09 -4.75 1.75
C GLY A 134 0.44 -5.40 0.48
N MET A 135 -0.44 -5.55 -0.50
CA MET A 135 -0.10 -6.03 -1.84
C MET A 135 -1.01 -5.39 -2.88
N GLY A 136 -0.43 -4.88 -3.95
CA GLY A 136 -1.12 -4.53 -5.18
C GLY A 136 -0.73 -5.50 -6.28
N VAL A 137 -1.68 -5.98 -7.07
CA VAL A 137 -1.46 -6.94 -8.15
C VAL A 137 -1.89 -6.31 -9.46
N VAL A 138 -1.01 -6.34 -10.46
CA VAL A 138 -1.31 -5.94 -11.84
C VAL A 138 -1.33 -7.22 -12.70
N ILE A 139 -2.40 -7.42 -13.45
CA ILE A 139 -2.58 -8.53 -14.39
C ILE A 139 -3.17 -7.96 -15.68
N ASN A 140 -2.54 -8.25 -16.80
CA ASN A 140 -2.92 -7.71 -18.12
C ASN A 140 -3.04 -6.18 -18.11
N ASP A 141 -2.07 -5.50 -17.53
CA ASP A 141 -2.04 -4.03 -17.37
C ASP A 141 -3.13 -3.44 -16.45
N GLU A 142 -3.91 -4.24 -15.75
CA GLU A 142 -5.00 -3.77 -14.87
C GLU A 142 -4.76 -4.14 -13.41
N ILE A 143 -5.16 -3.26 -12.50
CA ILE A 143 -5.14 -3.56 -11.05
C ILE A 143 -6.19 -4.62 -10.74
N TYR A 144 -5.75 -5.77 -10.24
CA TYR A 144 -6.62 -6.84 -9.78
C TYR A 144 -7.17 -6.54 -8.38
N ARG A 145 -8.47 -6.28 -8.30
CA ARG A 145 -9.17 -5.98 -7.04
C ARG A 145 -10.00 -7.13 -6.50
N GLY A 146 -10.12 -8.22 -7.27
CA GLY A 146 -11.04 -9.31 -6.95
C GLY A 146 -12.52 -8.93 -7.12
N THR A 147 -13.38 -9.92 -7.03
CA THR A 147 -14.82 -9.76 -7.31
C THR A 147 -15.56 -8.81 -6.34
N ARG A 148 -15.05 -8.66 -5.13
CA ARG A 148 -15.64 -7.81 -4.07
C ARG A 148 -14.84 -6.54 -3.79
N GLY A 149 -13.86 -6.22 -4.62
CA GLY A 149 -12.96 -5.10 -4.40
C GLY A 149 -11.94 -5.29 -3.25
N CYS A 150 -11.90 -6.46 -2.62
CA CYS A 150 -11.12 -6.76 -1.41
C CYS A 150 -10.13 -7.92 -1.67
N GLY A 151 -9.59 -8.01 -2.87
CA GLY A 151 -8.55 -8.98 -3.23
C GLY A 151 -7.18 -8.57 -2.70
N ALA A 152 -6.20 -9.46 -2.87
CA ALA A 152 -4.78 -9.17 -2.59
C ALA A 152 -4.42 -8.94 -1.11
N GLU A 153 -5.16 -9.51 -0.16
CA GLU A 153 -4.91 -9.45 1.28
C GLU A 153 -3.71 -10.32 1.70
N PHE A 154 -2.54 -10.05 1.11
CA PHE A 154 -1.33 -10.87 1.28
C PHE A 154 -0.86 -10.98 2.72
N GLY A 155 -0.87 -9.88 3.46
CA GLY A 155 -0.48 -9.86 4.88
C GLY A 155 -1.32 -10.79 5.74
N HIS A 156 -2.54 -11.15 5.30
CA HIS A 156 -3.46 -12.01 6.03
C HIS A 156 -3.48 -13.47 5.53
N THR A 157 -2.64 -13.81 4.56
CA THR A 157 -2.40 -15.22 4.17
C THR A 157 -1.75 -15.99 5.30
N LYS A 158 -2.07 -17.28 5.42
CA LYS A 158 -1.59 -18.11 6.54
C LYS A 158 -0.23 -18.71 6.21
N VAL A 159 0.79 -18.34 6.98
CA VAL A 159 2.14 -18.91 6.89
C VAL A 159 2.41 -19.89 8.03
N GLN A 160 1.59 -19.89 9.07
CA GLN A 160 1.67 -20.87 10.16
C GLN A 160 0.30 -21.12 10.78
N LEU A 161 -0.20 -22.34 10.72
CA LEU A 161 -1.46 -22.70 11.37
C LEU A 161 -1.36 -22.47 12.90
N GLU A 162 -2.44 -21.91 13.47
CA GLU A 162 -2.56 -21.58 14.90
C GLU A 162 -1.39 -20.76 15.48
N GLY A 163 -0.66 -20.08 14.63
CA GLY A 163 0.51 -19.29 14.98
C GLY A 163 0.17 -17.97 15.69
N ALA A 164 1.01 -16.97 15.53
CA ALA A 164 0.89 -15.68 16.19
C ALA A 164 -0.45 -15.00 15.89
N LEU A 165 -1.00 -14.30 16.90
CA LEU A 165 -2.22 -13.52 16.75
C LEU A 165 -1.94 -12.27 15.90
N CYS A 166 -2.71 -12.10 14.83
CA CYS A 166 -2.70 -10.93 13.96
C CYS A 166 -3.67 -9.86 14.47
N ARG A 167 -3.42 -8.60 14.13
CA ARG A 167 -4.34 -7.47 14.40
C ARG A 167 -5.72 -7.65 13.77
N CYS A 168 -5.85 -8.45 12.70
CA CYS A 168 -7.15 -8.80 12.12
C CYS A 168 -8.00 -9.77 12.97
N GLY A 169 -7.49 -10.21 14.12
CA GLY A 169 -8.14 -11.15 15.03
C GLY A 169 -7.92 -12.63 14.71
N GLN A 170 -7.30 -12.96 13.59
CA GLN A 170 -6.97 -14.33 13.20
C GLN A 170 -5.54 -14.71 13.60
N ARG A 171 -5.21 -16.00 13.53
CA ARG A 171 -3.88 -16.51 13.83
C ARG A 171 -3.12 -16.94 12.59
N GLY A 172 -1.78 -16.81 12.64
CA GLY A 172 -0.87 -17.33 11.64
C GLY A 172 -0.75 -16.54 10.36
N CYS A 173 -1.29 -15.31 10.31
CA CYS A 173 -1.14 -14.40 9.19
C CYS A 173 0.33 -14.00 9.00
N LEU A 174 0.78 -13.82 7.75
CA LEU A 174 2.13 -13.35 7.42
C LEU A 174 2.48 -12.05 8.18
N GLU A 175 1.57 -11.07 8.18
CA GLU A 175 1.73 -9.80 8.86
C GLU A 175 2.11 -9.96 10.34
N ALA A 176 1.55 -10.98 11.02
CA ALA A 176 1.84 -11.24 12.43
C ALA A 176 3.29 -11.73 12.71
N TYR A 177 4.13 -11.83 11.67
CA TYR A 177 5.54 -12.21 11.76
C TYR A 177 6.49 -11.17 11.18
N VAL A 178 6.05 -10.39 10.18
CA VAL A 178 6.95 -9.53 9.42
C VAL A 178 6.71 -8.03 9.62
N ALA A 179 5.51 -7.61 10.05
CA ALA A 179 5.22 -6.21 10.32
C ALA A 179 5.92 -5.71 11.61
N ASP A 180 6.20 -4.42 11.67
CA ASP A 180 6.91 -3.78 12.79
C ASP A 180 6.36 -4.16 14.16
N TYR A 181 5.03 -4.08 14.32
CA TYR A 181 4.39 -4.44 15.59
C TYR A 181 4.60 -5.91 15.99
N ALA A 182 4.78 -6.78 15.01
CA ALA A 182 4.96 -8.20 15.24
C ALA A 182 6.38 -8.46 15.76
N LEU A 183 7.39 -7.83 15.17
CA LEU A 183 8.78 -7.91 15.61
C LEU A 183 8.93 -7.38 17.04
N LEU A 184 8.36 -6.20 17.32
CA LEU A 184 8.41 -5.58 18.65
C LEU A 184 7.66 -6.41 19.70
N ARG A 185 6.50 -6.97 19.37
CA ARG A 185 5.76 -7.87 20.25
C ARG A 185 6.59 -9.10 20.64
N GLU A 186 7.32 -9.67 19.70
CA GLU A 186 8.19 -10.81 19.97
C GLU A 186 9.38 -10.45 20.85
N ALA A 187 10.03 -9.33 20.58
CA ALA A 187 11.11 -8.80 21.39
C ALA A 187 10.64 -8.55 22.83
N MET A 188 9.50 -7.90 23.00
CA MET A 188 8.88 -7.67 24.31
C MET A 188 8.55 -8.99 25.02
N SER A 189 8.00 -9.98 24.32
CA SER A 189 7.70 -11.30 24.89
C SER A 189 8.97 -12.03 25.33
N ALA A 190 10.02 -12.01 24.53
CA ALA A 190 11.29 -12.67 24.82
C ALA A 190 12.03 -12.04 26.01
N SER A 191 11.86 -10.74 26.23
CA SER A 191 12.44 -10.00 27.38
C SER A 191 11.61 -10.04 28.66
N GLY A 192 10.49 -10.77 28.67
CA GLY A 192 9.55 -10.76 29.79
C GLY A 192 8.85 -9.42 30.01
N GLY A 193 8.63 -8.64 28.94
CA GLY A 193 7.94 -7.35 28.98
C GLY A 193 8.84 -6.15 29.25
N GLN A 194 10.15 -6.31 29.20
CA GLN A 194 11.13 -5.25 29.49
C GLN A 194 11.71 -4.57 28.23
N ASP A 195 11.48 -5.12 27.04
CA ASP A 195 11.98 -4.57 25.80
C ASP A 195 11.12 -3.40 25.33
N SER A 196 11.70 -2.21 25.29
CA SER A 196 11.06 -0.98 24.80
C SER A 196 11.71 -0.43 23.52
N ARG A 197 12.54 -1.24 22.87
CA ARG A 197 13.24 -0.84 21.62
C ARG A 197 12.24 -0.49 20.51
N GLN A 198 12.67 0.42 19.65
CA GLN A 198 12.02 0.62 18.34
C GLN A 198 12.53 -0.44 17.35
N VAL A 199 11.87 -0.55 16.19
CA VAL A 199 12.24 -1.56 15.17
C VAL A 199 13.68 -1.40 14.71
N GLU A 200 14.13 -0.16 14.51
CA GLU A 200 15.48 0.18 14.09
C GLU A 200 16.54 -0.34 15.09
N GLU A 201 16.27 -0.16 16.36
CA GLU A 201 17.15 -0.61 17.45
C GLU A 201 17.18 -2.15 17.54
N LEU A 202 16.04 -2.81 17.33
CA LEU A 202 15.96 -4.27 17.25
C LEU A 202 16.78 -4.81 16.06
N LEU A 203 16.63 -4.19 14.89
CA LEU A 203 17.38 -4.58 13.70
C LEU A 203 18.88 -4.32 13.85
N ALA A 204 19.25 -3.20 14.47
CA ALA A 204 20.65 -2.89 14.78
C ALA A 204 21.24 -3.91 15.77
N ALA A 205 20.50 -4.30 16.81
CA ALA A 205 20.90 -5.32 17.76
C ALA A 205 21.11 -6.69 17.07
N ALA A 206 20.19 -7.09 16.18
CA ALA A 206 20.34 -8.33 15.41
C ALA A 206 21.63 -8.32 14.57
N LYS A 207 21.92 -7.23 13.87
CA LYS A 207 23.17 -7.04 13.12
C LYS A 207 24.40 -7.01 14.03
N GLY A 208 24.24 -6.53 15.27
CA GLY A 208 25.30 -6.51 16.29
C GLY A 208 25.55 -7.84 16.99
N GLY A 209 24.81 -8.91 16.63
CA GLY A 209 25.01 -10.25 17.18
C GLY A 209 24.14 -10.58 18.41
N ASP A 210 23.13 -9.77 18.74
CA ASP A 210 22.12 -10.13 19.75
C ASP A 210 21.34 -11.37 19.27
N ALA A 211 21.49 -12.49 19.97
CA ALA A 211 20.93 -13.78 19.58
C ALA A 211 19.39 -13.79 19.54
N VAL A 212 18.74 -13.06 20.44
CA VAL A 212 17.29 -12.98 20.51
C VAL A 212 16.77 -12.16 19.34
N ALA A 213 17.31 -10.96 19.13
CA ALA A 213 16.98 -10.10 18.01
C ALA A 213 17.25 -10.80 16.67
N GLY A 214 18.40 -11.47 16.54
CA GLY A 214 18.75 -12.26 15.37
C GLY A 214 17.74 -13.36 15.04
N SER A 215 17.29 -14.12 16.05
CA SER A 215 16.29 -15.18 15.90
C SER A 215 14.93 -14.64 15.44
N ILE A 216 14.51 -13.48 15.97
CA ILE A 216 13.26 -12.80 15.58
C ILE A 216 13.32 -12.40 14.10
N VAL A 217 14.39 -11.72 13.70
CA VAL A 217 14.62 -11.23 12.33
C VAL A 217 14.71 -12.39 11.34
N GLU A 218 15.46 -13.45 11.68
CA GLU A 218 15.57 -14.65 10.84
C GLU A 218 14.23 -15.35 10.65
N ARG A 219 13.42 -15.45 11.69
CA ARG A 219 12.08 -16.02 11.58
C ARG A 219 11.17 -15.18 10.68
N ALA A 220 11.21 -13.87 10.81
CA ALA A 220 10.48 -12.96 9.92
C ALA A 220 10.89 -13.19 8.45
N GLY A 221 12.18 -13.27 8.17
CA GLY A 221 12.71 -13.56 6.84
C GLY A 221 12.21 -14.88 6.27
N ARG A 222 12.21 -15.97 7.07
CA ARG A 222 11.67 -17.27 6.62
C ARG A 222 10.17 -17.22 6.31
N MET A 223 9.37 -16.54 7.14
CA MET A 223 7.94 -16.39 6.91
C MET A 223 7.67 -15.54 5.66
N PHE A 224 8.47 -14.51 5.44
CA PHE A 224 8.34 -13.67 4.27
C PHE A 224 8.74 -14.41 2.98
N ALA A 225 9.84 -15.16 3.01
CA ALA A 225 10.24 -16.02 1.89
C ALA A 225 9.15 -17.02 1.49
N MET A 226 8.48 -17.65 2.46
CA MET A 226 7.33 -18.54 2.23
C MET A 226 6.17 -17.77 1.60
N GLY A 227 5.85 -16.58 2.12
CA GLY A 227 4.82 -15.72 1.56
C GLY A 227 5.10 -15.38 0.09
N LEU A 228 6.30 -14.90 -0.22
CA LEU A 228 6.70 -14.57 -1.60
C LEU A 228 6.63 -15.79 -2.52
N ALA A 229 7.10 -16.96 -2.05
CA ALA A 229 7.01 -18.20 -2.83
C ALA A 229 5.55 -18.57 -3.16
N ASN A 230 4.62 -18.35 -2.24
CA ASN A 230 3.19 -18.56 -2.51
C ASN A 230 2.68 -17.61 -3.60
N LEU A 231 3.13 -16.34 -3.61
CA LEU A 231 2.77 -15.40 -4.69
C LEU A 231 3.28 -15.89 -6.05
N VAL A 232 4.53 -16.31 -6.11
CA VAL A 232 5.11 -16.86 -7.35
C VAL A 232 4.34 -18.09 -7.82
N ASN A 233 4.08 -19.05 -6.91
CA ASN A 233 3.37 -20.28 -7.25
C ASN A 233 1.89 -20.07 -7.67
N ILE A 234 1.27 -18.94 -7.29
CA ILE A 234 -0.15 -18.66 -7.61
C ILE A 234 -0.28 -17.77 -8.84
N PHE A 235 0.55 -16.73 -8.94
CA PHE A 235 0.39 -15.68 -9.95
C PHE A 235 1.41 -15.78 -11.10
N ASP A 236 2.55 -16.43 -10.88
CA ASP A 236 3.68 -16.52 -11.85
C ASP A 236 4.00 -15.12 -12.47
N PRO A 237 4.24 -14.08 -11.65
CA PRO A 237 4.42 -12.72 -12.13
C PRO A 237 5.76 -12.55 -12.86
N GLU A 238 5.84 -11.55 -13.75
CA GLU A 238 7.10 -11.17 -14.39
C GLU A 238 8.08 -10.54 -13.39
N LEU A 239 7.53 -9.74 -12.45
CA LEU A 239 8.29 -8.91 -11.53
C LEU A 239 7.58 -8.83 -10.16
N ILE A 240 8.36 -8.86 -9.09
CA ILE A 240 7.89 -8.52 -7.74
C ILE A 240 8.66 -7.28 -7.27
N ILE A 241 7.94 -6.21 -6.97
CA ILE A 241 8.49 -4.96 -6.45
C ILE A 241 8.22 -4.91 -4.94
N LEU A 242 9.30 -4.84 -4.15
CA LEU A 242 9.22 -4.64 -2.71
C LEU A 242 9.35 -3.13 -2.44
N ALA A 243 8.30 -2.54 -1.89
CA ALA A 243 8.17 -1.11 -1.68
C ALA A 243 7.80 -0.78 -0.22
N GLY A 244 8.04 0.44 0.21
CA GLY A 244 7.68 0.96 1.52
C GLY A 244 8.42 2.25 1.82
N GLU A 245 7.81 3.10 2.64
CA GLU A 245 8.36 4.41 2.99
C GLU A 245 9.65 4.27 3.80
N GLN A 246 9.64 3.40 4.77
CA GLN A 246 10.74 3.29 5.71
C GLN A 246 11.85 2.32 5.30
N MET A 247 11.74 1.57 4.24
CA MET A 247 12.76 0.64 3.69
C MET A 247 13.80 0.12 4.73
N GLN A 248 13.44 0.18 5.99
CA GLN A 248 14.25 -0.31 7.11
C GLN A 248 14.16 -1.83 7.21
N ALA A 249 13.17 -2.40 6.55
CA ALA A 249 12.99 -3.84 6.38
C ALA A 249 14.10 -4.49 5.52
N SER A 250 15.30 -3.91 5.49
CA SER A 250 16.46 -4.45 4.76
C SER A 250 16.75 -5.92 5.07
N HIS A 251 16.32 -6.41 6.23
CA HIS A 251 16.39 -7.81 6.64
C HIS A 251 15.43 -8.72 5.87
N LEU A 252 14.28 -8.20 5.39
CA LEU A 252 13.32 -8.93 4.56
C LEU A 252 13.70 -8.92 3.08
N TYR A 253 14.55 -7.98 2.69
CA TYR A 253 15.05 -7.84 1.31
C TYR A 253 16.45 -8.41 1.13
N ALA A 254 16.98 -9.07 2.15
CA ALA A 254 18.29 -9.69 2.11
C ALA A 254 18.31 -10.83 1.08
N GLU A 255 19.44 -11.01 0.43
CA GLU A 255 19.62 -12.06 -0.60
C GLU A 255 19.27 -13.45 -0.07
N GLU A 256 19.55 -13.73 1.22
CA GLU A 256 19.21 -14.98 1.87
C GLU A 256 17.69 -15.26 1.89
N VAL A 257 16.87 -14.21 2.02
CA VAL A 257 15.39 -14.32 2.00
C VAL A 257 14.92 -14.62 0.57
N ILE A 258 15.47 -13.94 -0.42
CA ILE A 258 15.16 -14.18 -1.83
C ILE A 258 15.62 -15.58 -2.27
N GLU A 259 16.82 -16.01 -1.86
CA GLU A 259 17.29 -17.38 -2.08
C GLU A 259 16.41 -18.43 -1.39
N ALA A 260 15.93 -18.16 -0.18
CA ALA A 260 14.99 -19.04 0.50
C ALA A 260 13.66 -19.12 -0.25
N MET A 261 13.14 -18.01 -0.76
CA MET A 261 11.95 -17.97 -1.62
C MET A 261 12.15 -18.82 -2.88
N ARG A 262 13.28 -18.66 -3.59
CA ARG A 262 13.62 -19.43 -4.81
C ARG A 262 13.64 -20.94 -4.58
N LYS A 263 13.97 -21.41 -3.38
CA LYS A 263 13.94 -22.82 -3.00
C LYS A 263 12.54 -23.37 -2.72
N LEU A 264 11.56 -22.49 -2.45
CA LEU A 264 10.20 -22.84 -2.08
C LEU A 264 9.22 -22.77 -3.27
N ILE A 265 9.59 -22.14 -4.38
CA ILE A 265 8.78 -22.12 -5.59
C ILE A 265 8.85 -23.45 -6.36
N VAL A 266 7.82 -23.74 -7.14
CA VAL A 266 7.84 -24.87 -8.08
C VAL A 266 8.94 -24.64 -9.11
N GLN A 267 9.85 -25.61 -9.21
CA GLN A 267 10.97 -25.51 -10.15
C GLN A 267 10.50 -25.79 -11.56
N VAL A 268 10.71 -24.85 -12.45
CA VAL A 268 10.44 -24.96 -13.88
C VAL A 268 11.70 -24.61 -14.66
N ASP A 269 11.77 -24.99 -15.94
CA ASP A 269 12.94 -24.72 -16.80
C ASP A 269 12.93 -23.26 -17.32
N LYS A 270 12.72 -22.33 -16.39
CA LYS A 270 12.74 -20.89 -16.60
C LYS A 270 13.31 -20.19 -15.36
N ALA A 271 13.89 -19.00 -15.55
CA ALA A 271 14.31 -18.16 -14.44
C ALA A 271 13.08 -17.78 -13.58
N PRO A 272 13.21 -17.73 -12.23
CA PRO A 272 12.18 -17.21 -11.37
C PRO A 272 11.95 -15.71 -11.64
N PRO A 273 10.81 -15.15 -11.21
CA PRO A 273 10.56 -13.71 -11.35
C PRO A 273 11.67 -12.89 -10.69
N GLU A 274 11.96 -11.74 -11.28
CA GLU A 274 12.84 -10.76 -10.65
C GLU A 274 12.17 -10.19 -9.40
N VAL A 275 12.94 -10.06 -8.31
CA VAL A 275 12.50 -9.40 -7.09
C VAL A 275 13.36 -8.17 -6.89
N VAL A 276 12.76 -6.99 -6.97
CA VAL A 276 13.46 -5.71 -6.88
C VAL A 276 12.96 -4.90 -5.70
N VAL A 277 13.83 -4.08 -5.16
CA VAL A 277 13.49 -3.14 -4.09
C VAL A 277 13.43 -1.74 -4.65
N HIS A 278 12.27 -1.09 -4.56
CA HIS A 278 12.10 0.29 -5.00
C HIS A 278 11.89 1.22 -3.82
N LYS A 279 12.80 2.19 -3.70
CA LYS A 279 12.74 3.23 -2.67
C LYS A 279 12.07 4.46 -3.24
N TRP A 280 10.77 4.58 -3.00
CA TRP A 280 10.05 5.83 -3.18
C TRP A 280 10.33 6.78 -1.99
N GLY A 281 10.26 8.08 -2.24
CA GLY A 281 10.10 9.03 -1.13
C GLY A 281 8.67 9.03 -0.57
N ASN A 282 8.34 9.95 0.34
CA ASN A 282 7.05 10.05 1.04
C ASN A 282 5.83 10.27 0.13
N GLN A 283 6.04 10.48 -1.17
CA GLN A 283 4.97 10.81 -2.14
C GLN A 283 4.43 9.61 -2.92
N MET A 284 4.90 8.40 -2.67
CA MET A 284 4.53 7.20 -3.43
C MET A 284 3.01 7.01 -3.49
N TRP A 285 2.33 7.03 -2.35
CA TRP A 285 0.87 6.86 -2.27
C TRP A 285 0.12 7.99 -2.95
N ALA A 286 0.54 9.24 -2.72
CA ALA A 286 -0.08 10.41 -3.32
C ALA A 286 0.06 10.40 -4.86
N ARG A 287 1.23 10.02 -5.38
CA ARG A 287 1.44 9.87 -6.82
C ARG A 287 0.61 8.74 -7.41
N GLY A 288 0.49 7.61 -6.72
CA GLY A 288 -0.38 6.52 -7.13
C GLY A 288 -1.86 6.91 -7.15
N ALA A 289 -2.30 7.66 -6.15
CA ALA A 289 -3.66 8.21 -6.10
C ALA A 289 -3.93 9.18 -7.26
N ALA A 290 -2.96 10.07 -7.55
CA ALA A 290 -3.06 11.00 -8.66
C ALA A 290 -3.04 10.29 -10.03
N ALA A 291 -2.21 9.26 -10.21
CA ALA A 291 -2.21 8.42 -11.41
C ALA A 291 -3.56 7.74 -11.62
N TYR A 292 -4.11 7.16 -10.56
CA TYR A 292 -5.44 6.53 -10.58
C TYR A 292 -6.54 7.52 -10.97
N ALA A 293 -6.50 8.73 -10.41
CA ALA A 293 -7.43 9.79 -10.81
C ALA A 293 -7.26 10.20 -12.28
N LEU A 294 -6.02 10.32 -12.73
CA LEU A 294 -5.70 10.71 -14.11
C LEU A 294 -6.24 9.70 -15.13
N ASP A 295 -6.04 8.40 -14.91
CA ASP A 295 -6.57 7.33 -15.75
C ASP A 295 -8.11 7.39 -15.83
N ASN A 296 -8.76 7.47 -14.66
CA ASN A 296 -10.24 7.48 -14.61
C ASN A 296 -10.85 8.76 -15.19
N VAL A 297 -10.25 9.93 -14.98
CA VAL A 297 -10.71 11.18 -15.61
C VAL A 297 -10.58 11.11 -17.13
N SER A 298 -9.50 10.52 -17.62
CA SER A 298 -9.29 10.32 -19.06
C SER A 298 -10.35 9.39 -19.66
N GLU A 299 -10.72 8.31 -18.96
CA GLU A 299 -11.79 7.40 -19.38
C GLU A 299 -13.17 8.12 -19.41
N LEU A 300 -13.48 8.90 -18.36
CA LEU A 300 -14.73 9.68 -18.33
C LEU A 300 -14.81 10.65 -19.50
N ALA A 301 -13.75 11.38 -19.79
CA ALA A 301 -13.71 12.31 -20.93
C ALA A 301 -13.92 11.60 -22.26
N LEU A 302 -13.32 10.42 -22.45
CA LEU A 302 -13.51 9.61 -23.64
C LEU A 302 -14.94 9.07 -23.78
N GLN A 303 -15.59 8.71 -22.69
CA GLN A 303 -17.00 8.28 -22.70
C GLN A 303 -17.91 9.44 -23.08
N GLU A 304 -17.77 10.61 -22.48
CA GLU A 304 -18.52 11.81 -22.80
C GLU A 304 -18.40 12.19 -24.30
N MET A 305 -17.19 12.09 -24.86
CA MET A 305 -16.98 12.32 -26.29
C MET A 305 -17.72 11.32 -27.18
N LYS A 306 -17.79 10.03 -26.79
CA LYS A 306 -18.52 9.00 -27.54
C LYS A 306 -20.03 9.24 -27.50
N ASP A 307 -20.56 9.62 -26.33
CA ASP A 307 -22.00 9.89 -26.14
C ASP A 307 -22.47 11.13 -26.93
N HIS A 308 -21.56 12.09 -27.19
CA HIS A 308 -21.88 13.27 -28.02
C HIS A 308 -21.82 13.00 -29.53
N VAL A 309 -21.24 11.90 -29.97
CA VAL A 309 -21.08 11.52 -31.39
C VAL A 309 -22.11 10.47 -31.81
N ALA A 310 -22.79 9.81 -30.86
CA ALA A 310 -23.83 8.82 -31.09
C ALA A 310 -25.23 9.48 -31.15
#